data_8dc983322880e1397de295bd2dc54132
#
_entry.id   8dc983322880e1397de295bd2dc54132
#
_cell.length_a   1.000
_cell.length_b   1.000
_cell.length_c   1.000
_cell.angle_alpha   90.00
_cell.angle_beta   90.00
_cell.angle_gamma   90.00
#
_symmetry.space_group_name_H-M   'P 1'
#
loop_
_entity.id
_entity.type
_entity.pdbx_description
1 polymer ?
#
loop_
_entity_poly.entity_id
_entity_poly.type
_entity_poly.pdbx_seq_one_letter_code
_entity_poly.pdbx_strand_id
1 'polypeptide(L)'
;KARQKNITLLVVTNGASSSSFKKRDQLASLGLEFSNDEIISSREIAEIFLSFNQPEGPLGVLGNLGKNFNVPNLSCFELEQDLDMFNEMNSFILLGTLQWDTVWQEILFNSLKVNPRPLFVANPDLVAPHEKNFSMEPAYYVSHLIKNGIHLPFWLGKPFPTIFELAINRLNELSGRHIPLSRIGMVGDTLHTDILGANSFGLKSILMTKHGLLKNTNVGSVVRKTN
;
A
#
# COMPACT_ATOMS: atom_id res chain seq x y z
N LYS A 1 3.23 -25.57 7.33
CA LYS A 1 2.73 -26.56 6.33
C LYS A 1 3.14 -26.24 4.90
N ALA A 2 3.03 -25.00 4.40
CA ALA A 2 3.44 -24.63 3.03
C ALA A 2 4.97 -24.79 2.85
N ARG A 3 5.77 -24.26 3.75
CA ARG A 3 7.24 -24.41 3.74
C ARG A 3 7.70 -25.87 3.78
N GLN A 4 7.00 -26.73 4.52
CA GLN A 4 7.27 -28.18 4.56
C GLN A 4 7.00 -28.88 3.21
N LYS A 5 6.28 -28.23 2.32
CA LYS A 5 6.02 -28.68 0.93
C LYS A 5 6.90 -27.96 -0.11
N ASN A 6 7.97 -27.29 0.33
CA ASN A 6 8.85 -26.50 -0.53
C ASN A 6 8.12 -25.44 -1.37
N ILE A 7 7.06 -24.84 -0.81
CA ILE A 7 6.36 -23.72 -1.43
C ILE A 7 7.04 -22.43 -0.97
N THR A 8 7.55 -21.64 -1.88
CA THR A 8 8.07 -20.30 -1.62
C THR A 8 6.92 -19.38 -1.23
N LEU A 9 7.09 -18.61 -0.17
CA LEU A 9 6.07 -17.72 0.37
C LEU A 9 6.58 -16.28 0.37
N LEU A 10 5.69 -15.34 0.05
CA LEU A 10 5.89 -13.92 0.27
C LEU A 10 4.69 -13.33 1.02
N VAL A 11 4.96 -12.30 1.81
CA VAL A 11 3.95 -11.38 2.33
C VAL A 11 3.93 -10.16 1.43
N VAL A 12 2.77 -9.82 0.87
CA VAL A 12 2.58 -8.61 0.04
C VAL A 12 1.53 -7.73 0.69
N THR A 13 1.92 -6.53 1.14
CA THR A 13 1.07 -5.66 1.96
C THR A 13 1.02 -4.22 1.45
N ASN A 14 -0.18 -3.61 1.50
CA ASN A 14 -0.37 -2.17 1.24
C ASN A 14 0.01 -1.28 2.43
N GLY A 15 0.30 -1.85 3.59
CA GLY A 15 0.75 -1.06 4.74
C GLY A 15 2.07 -0.35 4.46
N ALA A 16 2.07 0.97 4.35
CA ALA A 16 3.23 1.78 4.02
C ALA A 16 3.77 2.62 5.17
N SER A 17 3.01 2.80 6.24
CA SER A 17 3.38 3.66 7.38
C SER A 17 4.58 3.17 8.20
N SER A 18 4.99 1.91 8.05
CA SER A 18 6.12 1.33 8.78
C SER A 18 7.05 0.52 7.87
N SER A 19 8.31 0.37 8.28
CA SER A 19 9.34 -0.39 7.54
C SER A 19 9.06 -1.89 7.49
N SER A 20 9.72 -2.60 6.57
CA SER A 20 9.67 -4.07 6.47
C SER A 20 10.16 -4.76 7.75
N PHE A 21 11.18 -4.21 8.42
CA PHE A 21 11.67 -4.72 9.71
C PHE A 21 10.57 -4.72 10.78
N LYS A 22 9.84 -3.61 10.92
CA LYS A 22 8.73 -3.52 11.89
C LYS A 22 7.59 -4.48 11.54
N LYS A 23 7.32 -4.69 10.25
CA LYS A 23 6.33 -5.67 9.80
C LYS A 23 6.75 -7.10 10.09
N ARG A 24 8.03 -7.43 9.87
CA ARG A 24 8.60 -8.73 10.24
C ARG A 24 8.40 -9.01 11.73
N ASP A 25 8.73 -8.05 12.59
CA ASP A 25 8.61 -8.22 14.04
C ASP A 25 7.13 -8.37 14.47
N GLN A 26 6.21 -7.65 13.82
CA GLN A 26 4.77 -7.83 14.02
C GLN A 26 4.30 -9.23 13.60
N LEU A 27 4.74 -9.75 12.46
CA LEU A 27 4.42 -11.11 12.02
C LEU A 27 4.99 -12.16 12.97
N ALA A 28 6.23 -11.98 13.41
CA ALA A 28 6.89 -12.87 14.37
C ALA A 28 6.14 -12.94 15.71
N SER A 29 5.60 -11.81 16.20
CA SER A 29 4.78 -11.78 17.41
C SER A 29 3.46 -12.57 17.28
N LEU A 30 2.99 -12.81 16.05
CA LEU A 30 1.84 -13.65 15.72
C LEU A 30 2.23 -15.11 15.43
N GLY A 31 3.49 -15.49 15.61
CA GLY A 31 4.01 -16.82 15.31
C GLY A 31 4.25 -17.08 13.82
N LEU A 32 4.35 -16.03 13.01
CA LEU A 32 4.59 -16.09 11.58
C LEU A 32 6.01 -15.61 11.27
N GLU A 33 6.91 -16.56 11.02
CA GLU A 33 8.32 -16.27 10.73
C GLU A 33 8.54 -16.00 9.24
N PHE A 34 8.98 -14.80 8.91
CA PHE A 34 9.40 -14.36 7.58
C PHE A 34 10.72 -13.60 7.69
N SER A 35 11.60 -13.76 6.69
CA SER A 35 12.76 -12.87 6.52
C SER A 35 12.32 -11.53 5.92
N ASN A 36 13.19 -10.51 5.97
CA ASN A 36 12.88 -9.24 5.34
C ASN A 36 12.67 -9.36 3.82
N ASP A 37 13.42 -10.25 3.17
CA ASP A 37 13.31 -10.49 1.73
C ASP A 37 12.00 -11.20 1.33
N GLU A 38 11.32 -11.80 2.28
CA GLU A 38 10.00 -12.41 2.08
C GLU A 38 8.85 -11.44 2.34
N ILE A 39 9.13 -10.15 2.63
CA ILE A 39 8.10 -9.13 2.90
C ILE A 39 8.23 -8.01 1.90
N ILE A 40 7.21 -7.84 1.07
CA ILE A 40 7.09 -6.73 0.12
C ILE A 40 5.97 -5.81 0.60
N SER A 41 6.28 -4.53 0.70
CA SER A 41 5.31 -3.52 1.10
C SER A 41 5.18 -2.42 0.05
N SER A 42 4.03 -1.77 0.01
CA SER A 42 3.85 -0.60 -0.83
C SER A 42 4.77 0.57 -0.46
N ARG A 43 5.32 0.59 0.76
CA ARG A 43 6.41 1.49 1.13
C ARG A 43 7.67 1.22 0.31
N GLU A 44 8.12 -0.04 0.22
CA GLU A 44 9.26 -0.45 -0.59
C GLU A 44 9.03 -0.09 -2.07
N ILE A 45 7.82 -0.31 -2.58
CA ILE A 45 7.43 0.12 -3.92
C ILE A 45 7.56 1.63 -4.08
N ALA A 46 7.12 2.40 -3.10
CA ALA A 46 7.19 3.87 -3.15
C ALA A 46 8.66 4.35 -3.16
N GLU A 47 9.51 3.77 -2.31
CA GLU A 47 10.94 4.07 -2.25
C GLU A 47 11.64 3.73 -3.59
N ILE A 48 11.36 2.56 -4.18
CA ILE A 48 11.87 2.15 -5.48
C ILE A 48 11.34 3.08 -6.59
N PHE A 49 10.02 3.29 -6.66
CA PHE A 49 9.41 4.11 -7.69
C PHE A 49 10.00 5.54 -7.69
N LEU A 50 10.08 6.16 -6.53
CA LEU A 50 10.62 7.51 -6.38
C LEU A 50 12.13 7.59 -6.60
N SER A 51 12.89 6.50 -6.44
CA SER A 51 14.31 6.49 -6.78
C SER A 51 14.58 6.60 -8.28
N PHE A 52 13.65 6.12 -9.11
CA PHE A 52 13.71 6.19 -10.57
C PHE A 52 12.90 7.33 -11.18
N ASN A 53 11.88 7.82 -10.46
CA ASN A 53 10.94 8.85 -10.91
C ASN A 53 10.90 9.99 -9.87
N GLN A 54 12.05 10.60 -9.62
CA GLN A 54 12.16 11.66 -8.63
C GLN A 54 11.34 12.88 -9.05
N PRO A 55 10.43 13.36 -8.20
CA PRO A 55 9.82 14.67 -8.40
C PRO A 55 10.88 15.77 -8.26
N GLU A 56 10.68 16.89 -8.92
CA GLU A 56 11.50 18.07 -8.70
C GLU A 56 11.27 18.63 -7.29
N GLY A 57 12.35 19.01 -6.59
CA GLY A 57 12.30 19.66 -5.29
C GLY A 57 11.88 18.75 -4.11
N PRO A 58 11.51 19.33 -2.97
CA PRO A 58 11.23 18.60 -1.75
C PRO A 58 9.92 17.82 -1.79
N LEU A 59 9.95 16.61 -1.19
CA LEU A 59 8.83 15.70 -1.01
C LEU A 59 8.30 15.78 0.43
N GLY A 60 7.05 16.18 0.59
CA GLY A 60 6.34 16.12 1.88
C GLY A 60 5.85 14.70 2.18
N VAL A 61 6.23 14.17 3.33
CA VAL A 61 5.90 12.81 3.76
C VAL A 61 4.79 12.87 4.81
N LEU A 62 3.69 12.16 4.55
CA LEU A 62 2.48 12.14 5.36
C LEU A 62 2.18 10.74 5.89
N GLY A 63 1.77 10.64 7.16
CA GLY A 63 1.33 9.38 7.76
C GLY A 63 2.43 8.35 7.97
N ASN A 64 3.65 8.78 8.25
CA ASN A 64 4.81 7.93 8.49
C ASN A 64 4.99 7.64 10.00
N LEU A 65 4.83 6.37 10.38
CA LEU A 65 4.92 5.91 11.78
C LEU A 65 6.33 5.59 12.26
N GLY A 66 7.34 6.02 11.61
CA GLY A 66 8.69 5.63 12.01
C GLY A 66 9.77 6.63 11.62
N LYS A 67 9.39 7.76 11.05
CA LYS A 67 10.30 8.85 10.64
C LYS A 67 11.53 8.40 9.82
N ASN A 68 11.39 7.28 9.07
CA ASN A 68 12.50 6.64 8.34
C ASN A 68 12.20 6.51 6.84
N PHE A 69 11.24 7.27 6.30
CA PHE A 69 11.03 7.28 4.86
C PHE A 69 12.17 8.06 4.22
N ASN A 70 12.92 7.40 3.39
CA ASN A 70 14.07 7.99 2.71
C ASN A 70 14.21 7.44 1.30
N VAL A 71 14.41 8.35 0.36
CA VAL A 71 14.70 8.02 -1.04
C VAL A 71 16.06 8.64 -1.38
N PRO A 72 17.02 7.88 -1.90
CA PRO A 72 18.33 8.42 -2.26
C PRO A 72 18.23 9.63 -3.18
N ASN A 73 18.97 10.68 -2.87
CA ASN A 73 19.02 11.95 -3.62
C ASN A 73 17.72 12.74 -3.69
N LEU A 74 16.72 12.41 -2.88
CA LEU A 74 15.47 13.17 -2.75
C LEU A 74 15.34 13.73 -1.33
N SER A 75 15.12 15.03 -1.22
CA SER A 75 14.86 15.67 0.07
C SER A 75 13.45 15.34 0.55
N CYS A 76 13.33 14.50 1.57
CA CYS A 76 12.08 14.06 2.17
C CYS A 76 11.86 14.75 3.52
N PHE A 77 10.70 15.38 3.70
CA PHE A 77 10.33 16.11 4.93
C PHE A 77 9.06 15.53 5.53
N GLU A 78 9.15 15.06 6.78
CA GLU A 78 7.98 14.69 7.58
C GLU A 78 7.16 15.96 7.85
N LEU A 79 5.90 15.97 7.45
CA LEU A 79 5.04 17.13 7.62
C LEU A 79 4.28 17.06 8.94
N GLU A 80 4.01 18.24 9.49
CA GLU A 80 3.12 18.51 10.61
C GLU A 80 1.87 19.25 10.11
N GLN A 81 0.90 19.51 10.98
CA GLN A 81 -0.32 20.27 10.63
C GLN A 81 -0.02 21.78 10.49
N ASP A 82 0.81 22.11 9.51
CA ASP A 82 1.26 23.47 9.21
C ASP A 82 1.16 23.72 7.69
N LEU A 83 0.30 24.65 7.29
CA LEU A 83 0.07 24.99 5.89
C LEU A 83 1.31 25.56 5.21
N ASP A 84 2.15 26.29 5.93
CA ASP A 84 3.37 26.89 5.35
C ASP A 84 4.37 25.78 4.98
N MET A 85 4.54 24.77 5.83
CA MET A 85 5.33 23.60 5.49
C MET A 85 4.81 22.88 4.24
N PHE A 86 3.49 22.73 4.10
CA PHE A 86 2.92 22.12 2.90
C PHE A 86 3.21 22.96 1.65
N ASN A 87 3.15 24.28 1.73
CA ASN A 87 3.36 25.16 0.59
C ASN A 87 4.81 25.17 0.10
N GLU A 88 5.77 24.82 0.93
CA GLU A 88 7.18 24.64 0.57
C GLU A 88 7.47 23.34 -0.19
N MET A 89 6.56 22.37 -0.16
CA MET A 89 6.77 21.08 -0.82
C MET A 89 6.43 21.15 -2.32
N ASN A 90 7.20 20.42 -3.13
CA ASN A 90 6.94 20.28 -4.58
C ASN A 90 6.11 19.06 -4.92
N SER A 91 5.97 18.13 -3.97
CA SER A 91 5.16 16.92 -4.10
C SER A 91 4.84 16.33 -2.73
N PHE A 92 3.90 15.39 -2.68
CA PHE A 92 3.52 14.71 -1.45
C PHE A 92 3.50 13.20 -1.61
N ILE A 93 3.80 12.47 -0.53
CA ILE A 93 3.52 11.05 -0.41
C ILE A 93 2.71 10.76 0.84
N LEU A 94 1.59 10.04 0.67
CA LEU A 94 0.73 9.58 1.75
C LEU A 94 0.98 8.08 2.01
N LEU A 95 1.58 7.78 3.17
CA LEU A 95 1.98 6.42 3.58
C LEU A 95 0.92 5.74 4.45
N GLY A 96 0.17 6.51 5.23
CA GLY A 96 -0.84 6.00 6.15
C GLY A 96 -1.71 7.12 6.69
N THR A 97 -2.69 6.74 7.51
CA THR A 97 -3.70 7.67 8.05
C THR A 97 -3.88 7.54 9.56
N LEU A 98 -2.89 6.97 10.25
CA LEU A 98 -2.91 7.00 11.70
C LEU A 98 -2.85 8.46 12.19
N GLN A 99 -3.81 8.85 13.02
CA GLN A 99 -4.01 10.23 13.47
C GLN A 99 -4.44 11.22 12.38
N TRP A 100 -4.89 10.72 11.21
CA TRP A 100 -5.47 11.59 10.18
C TRP A 100 -6.83 12.12 10.63
N ASP A 101 -6.99 13.43 10.59
CA ASP A 101 -8.22 14.14 10.95
C ASP A 101 -8.65 15.15 9.87
N THR A 102 -9.64 15.94 10.18
CA THR A 102 -10.16 16.97 9.27
C THR A 102 -9.13 18.06 9.00
N VAL A 103 -8.26 18.38 9.94
CA VAL A 103 -7.23 19.42 9.77
C VAL A 103 -6.20 18.99 8.73
N TRP A 104 -5.68 17.75 8.83
CA TRP A 104 -4.81 17.15 7.81
C TRP A 104 -5.45 17.17 6.42
N GLN A 105 -6.73 16.78 6.36
CA GLN A 105 -7.47 16.72 5.10
C GLN A 105 -7.63 18.10 4.46
N GLU A 106 -7.96 19.12 5.25
CA GLU A 106 -8.15 20.51 4.79
C GLU A 106 -6.83 21.14 4.36
N ILE A 107 -5.75 20.97 5.13
CA ILE A 107 -4.43 21.50 4.77
C ILE A 107 -3.96 20.90 3.43
N LEU A 108 -4.01 19.59 3.27
CA LEU A 108 -3.61 18.93 2.04
C LEU A 108 -4.50 19.38 0.85
N PHE A 109 -5.82 19.42 1.06
CA PHE A 109 -6.76 19.89 0.04
C PHE A 109 -6.47 21.32 -0.41
N ASN A 110 -6.36 22.25 0.53
CA ASN A 110 -6.15 23.65 0.25
C ASN A 110 -4.81 23.89 -0.46
N SER A 111 -3.76 23.24 0.01
CA SER A 111 -2.42 23.32 -0.59
C SER A 111 -2.40 22.79 -2.03
N LEU A 112 -3.03 21.65 -2.30
CA LEU A 112 -3.13 21.08 -3.66
C LEU A 112 -4.10 21.85 -4.57
N LYS A 113 -5.12 22.48 -3.99
CA LYS A 113 -6.08 23.28 -4.76
C LYS A 113 -5.48 24.59 -5.27
N VAL A 114 -4.67 25.25 -4.43
CA VAL A 114 -3.99 26.51 -4.78
C VAL A 114 -2.84 26.24 -5.74
N ASN A 115 -2.04 25.22 -5.48
CA ASN A 115 -0.90 24.85 -6.31
C ASN A 115 -0.91 23.34 -6.58
N PRO A 116 -1.47 22.89 -7.73
CA PRO A 116 -1.53 21.49 -8.09
C PRO A 116 -0.12 20.87 -8.26
N ARG A 117 0.14 19.81 -7.50
CA ARG A 117 1.44 19.12 -7.46
C ARG A 117 1.24 17.61 -7.41
N PRO A 118 2.27 16.81 -7.75
CA PRO A 118 2.19 15.35 -7.65
C PRO A 118 1.83 14.88 -6.24
N LEU A 119 0.84 14.01 -6.14
CA LEU A 119 0.47 13.28 -4.94
C LEU A 119 0.70 11.78 -5.18
N PHE A 120 1.58 11.17 -4.41
CA PHE A 120 1.83 9.75 -4.39
C PHE A 120 1.06 9.10 -3.23
N VAL A 121 0.41 7.98 -3.47
CA VAL A 121 -0.37 7.26 -2.46
C VAL A 121 0.17 5.84 -2.36
N ALA A 122 0.88 5.56 -1.29
CA ALA A 122 1.53 4.27 -1.09
C ALA A 122 0.61 3.23 -0.44
N ASN A 123 -0.60 3.60 -0.03
CA ASN A 123 -1.60 2.65 0.49
C ASN A 123 -2.94 2.85 -0.24
N PRO A 124 -3.24 2.05 -1.28
CA PRO A 124 -4.51 2.13 -2.00
C PRO A 124 -5.72 1.49 -1.30
N ASP A 125 -5.58 1.02 -0.05
CA ASP A 125 -6.72 0.47 0.68
C ASP A 125 -7.71 1.59 1.07
N LEU A 126 -9.01 1.29 0.96
CA LEU A 126 -10.09 2.18 1.42
C LEU A 126 -10.30 2.05 2.93
N VAL A 127 -10.21 0.81 3.42
CA VAL A 127 -10.42 0.46 4.82
C VAL A 127 -9.49 -0.69 5.21
N ALA A 128 -9.11 -0.74 6.48
CA ALA A 128 -8.42 -1.90 7.05
C ALA A 128 -9.22 -2.48 8.23
N PRO A 129 -9.31 -3.82 8.36
CA PRO A 129 -10.03 -4.44 9.45
C PRO A 129 -9.22 -4.41 10.75
N HIS A 130 -9.90 -4.15 11.85
CA HIS A 130 -9.42 -4.31 13.21
C HIS A 130 -10.31 -5.31 13.96
N GLU A 131 -9.96 -5.66 15.18
CA GLU A 131 -10.73 -6.64 15.97
C GLU A 131 -12.22 -6.30 16.10
N LYS A 132 -12.55 -5.02 16.30
CA LYS A 132 -13.91 -4.54 16.57
C LYS A 132 -14.46 -3.55 15.55
N ASN A 133 -13.62 -2.95 14.73
CA ASN A 133 -14.00 -1.87 13.79
C ASN A 133 -13.14 -1.89 12.54
N PHE A 134 -13.28 -0.85 11.72
CA PHE A 134 -12.45 -0.58 10.56
C PHE A 134 -11.77 0.78 10.71
N SER A 135 -10.54 0.91 10.23
CA SER A 135 -9.91 2.20 9.98
C SER A 135 -10.19 2.64 8.54
N MET A 136 -10.33 3.94 8.33
CA MET A 136 -10.30 4.52 6.99
C MET A 136 -8.85 4.70 6.57
N GLU A 137 -8.51 4.17 5.40
CA GLU A 137 -7.15 4.15 4.88
C GLU A 137 -6.92 5.25 3.82
N PRO A 138 -5.70 5.49 3.37
CA PRO A 138 -5.36 6.58 2.46
C PRO A 138 -6.28 6.74 1.25
N ALA A 139 -6.66 5.65 0.58
CA ALA A 139 -7.52 5.77 -0.60
C ALA A 139 -8.92 6.34 -0.28
N TYR A 140 -9.44 6.13 0.93
CA TYR A 140 -10.68 6.76 1.35
C TYR A 140 -10.58 8.29 1.34
N TYR A 141 -9.58 8.84 2.00
CA TYR A 141 -9.36 10.28 2.11
C TYR A 141 -9.01 10.91 0.77
N VAL A 142 -8.17 10.25 -0.02
CA VAL A 142 -7.78 10.71 -1.35
C VAL A 142 -8.97 10.69 -2.32
N SER A 143 -9.91 9.74 -2.18
CA SER A 143 -11.14 9.74 -2.97
C SER A 143 -11.98 11.00 -2.77
N HIS A 144 -11.98 11.56 -1.56
CA HIS A 144 -12.63 12.84 -1.27
C HIS A 144 -11.89 14.03 -1.91
N LEU A 145 -10.56 14.01 -1.95
CA LEU A 145 -9.77 15.02 -2.67
C LEU A 145 -10.12 15.03 -4.17
N ILE A 146 -10.13 13.84 -4.79
CA ILE A 146 -10.45 13.68 -6.21
C ILE A 146 -11.87 14.18 -6.52
N LYS A 147 -12.87 13.81 -5.72
CA LYS A 147 -14.27 14.27 -5.87
C LYS A 147 -14.40 15.79 -5.80
N ASN A 148 -13.49 16.46 -5.10
CA ASN A 148 -13.44 17.92 -4.97
C ASN A 148 -12.46 18.58 -5.96
N GLY A 149 -12.06 17.87 -7.01
CA GLY A 149 -11.31 18.40 -8.16
C GLY A 149 -9.79 18.45 -8.01
N ILE A 150 -9.22 17.68 -7.07
CA ILE A 150 -7.78 17.42 -7.05
C ILE A 150 -7.46 16.38 -8.13
N HIS A 151 -6.32 16.57 -8.82
CA HIS A 151 -5.87 15.65 -9.87
C HIS A 151 -5.66 14.23 -9.34
N LEU A 152 -5.78 13.24 -10.24
CA LEU A 152 -5.55 11.84 -9.90
C LEU A 152 -4.12 11.65 -9.38
N PRO A 153 -3.96 10.95 -8.25
CA PRO A 153 -2.65 10.66 -7.67
C PRO A 153 -1.95 9.52 -8.40
N PHE A 154 -0.66 9.35 -8.12
CA PHE A 154 0.09 8.15 -8.46
C PHE A 154 -0.17 7.08 -7.38
N TRP A 155 -0.83 6.00 -7.76
CA TRP A 155 -1.14 4.90 -6.85
C TRP A 155 -0.01 3.87 -6.83
N LEU A 156 0.48 3.53 -5.63
CA LEU A 156 1.57 2.58 -5.42
C LEU A 156 1.10 1.51 -4.42
N GLY A 157 1.10 0.26 -4.85
CA GLY A 157 0.57 -0.86 -4.04
C GLY A 157 -0.50 -1.65 -4.78
N LYS A 158 -1.10 -2.66 -4.13
CA LYS A 158 -2.19 -3.46 -4.72
C LYS A 158 -3.45 -2.61 -4.92
N PRO A 159 -4.17 -2.72 -6.02
CA PRO A 159 -4.07 -3.70 -7.12
C PRO A 159 -3.14 -3.30 -8.28
N PHE A 160 -2.35 -2.23 -8.13
CA PHE A 160 -1.56 -1.66 -9.22
C PHE A 160 -0.34 -2.52 -9.58
N PRO A 161 0.18 -2.42 -10.83
CA PRO A 161 1.15 -3.34 -11.40
C PRO A 161 2.45 -3.50 -10.59
N THR A 162 3.05 -2.41 -10.19
CA THR A 162 4.42 -2.36 -9.68
C THR A 162 4.69 -3.32 -8.49
N ILE A 163 3.71 -3.47 -7.58
CA ILE A 163 3.88 -4.34 -6.43
C ILE A 163 3.84 -5.83 -6.81
N PHE A 164 3.04 -6.20 -7.83
CA PHE A 164 2.98 -7.57 -8.33
C PHE A 164 4.22 -7.94 -9.13
N GLU A 165 4.74 -7.02 -9.94
CA GLU A 165 6.01 -7.19 -10.67
C GLU A 165 7.16 -7.45 -9.71
N LEU A 166 7.31 -6.62 -8.67
CA LEU A 166 8.32 -6.84 -7.64
C LEU A 166 8.12 -8.18 -6.93
N ALA A 167 6.87 -8.53 -6.58
CA ALA A 167 6.57 -9.80 -5.90
C ALA A 167 6.93 -11.03 -6.75
N ILE A 168 6.61 -11.00 -8.05
CA ILE A 168 6.94 -12.08 -8.98
C ILE A 168 8.46 -12.22 -9.13
N ASN A 169 9.18 -11.09 -9.30
CA ASN A 169 10.64 -11.10 -9.38
C ASN A 169 11.27 -11.66 -8.10
N ARG A 170 10.82 -11.21 -6.94
CA ARG A 170 11.30 -11.68 -5.64
C ARG A 170 11.02 -13.17 -5.43
N LEU A 171 9.85 -13.67 -5.87
CA LEU A 171 9.56 -15.12 -5.84
C LEU A 171 10.52 -15.92 -6.71
N ASN A 172 10.86 -15.44 -7.89
CA ASN A 172 11.81 -16.08 -8.80
C ASN A 172 13.22 -16.11 -8.17
N GLU A 173 13.67 -15.01 -7.60
CA GLU A 173 14.96 -14.90 -6.89
C GLU A 173 15.04 -15.90 -5.72
N LEU A 174 14.06 -15.86 -4.81
CA LEU A 174 14.02 -16.73 -3.63
C LEU A 174 13.89 -18.23 -3.98
N SER A 175 13.22 -18.53 -5.09
CA SER A 175 13.07 -19.94 -5.53
C SER A 175 14.25 -20.44 -6.35
N GLY A 176 15.15 -19.55 -6.80
CA GLY A 176 16.26 -19.86 -7.70
C GLY A 176 15.82 -20.29 -9.11
N ARG A 177 14.55 -20.02 -9.49
CA ARG A 177 14.00 -20.43 -10.79
C ARG A 177 12.86 -19.52 -11.22
N HIS A 178 12.60 -19.47 -12.53
CA HIS A 178 11.39 -18.83 -13.06
C HIS A 178 10.13 -19.66 -12.71
N ILE A 179 9.13 -19.00 -12.07
CA ILE A 179 7.85 -19.62 -11.72
C ILE A 179 6.79 -19.09 -12.70
N PRO A 180 6.13 -19.94 -13.49
CA PRO A 180 5.04 -19.51 -14.36
C PRO A 180 3.90 -18.86 -13.56
N LEU A 181 3.30 -17.77 -14.07
CA LEU A 181 2.22 -17.03 -13.39
C LEU A 181 1.05 -17.94 -12.97
N SER A 182 0.71 -18.91 -13.81
CA SER A 182 -0.33 -19.91 -13.52
C SER A 182 -0.05 -20.82 -12.29
N ARG A 183 1.19 -20.80 -11.77
CA ARG A 183 1.61 -21.52 -10.56
C ARG A 183 1.77 -20.62 -9.34
N ILE A 184 1.54 -19.32 -9.49
CA ILE A 184 1.57 -18.35 -8.41
C ILE A 184 0.14 -18.09 -7.95
N GLY A 185 -0.07 -18.10 -6.65
CA GLY A 185 -1.36 -17.80 -6.02
C GLY A 185 -1.26 -16.62 -5.06
N MET A 186 -2.14 -15.65 -5.21
CA MET A 186 -2.37 -14.57 -4.24
C MET A 186 -3.50 -14.97 -3.30
N VAL A 187 -3.24 -15.00 -2.01
CA VAL A 187 -4.23 -15.24 -0.96
C VAL A 187 -4.49 -13.93 -0.26
N GLY A 188 -5.72 -13.47 -0.26
CA GLY A 188 -6.11 -12.21 0.38
C GLY A 188 -7.60 -12.14 0.71
N ASP A 189 -7.98 -11.15 1.49
CA ASP A 189 -9.36 -10.94 1.94
C ASP A 189 -10.05 -9.75 1.28
N THR A 190 -9.31 -9.01 0.44
CA THR A 190 -9.77 -7.76 -0.13
C THR A 190 -9.99 -7.88 -1.64
N LEU A 191 -11.26 -7.72 -2.08
CA LEU A 191 -11.63 -7.89 -3.50
C LEU A 191 -10.97 -6.86 -4.40
N HIS A 192 -10.94 -5.59 -4.00
CA HIS A 192 -10.47 -4.49 -4.83
C HIS A 192 -8.95 -4.29 -4.85
N THR A 193 -8.21 -5.01 -4.02
CA THR A 193 -6.74 -4.98 -4.00
C THR A 193 -6.12 -6.34 -4.30
N ASP A 194 -6.32 -7.34 -3.43
CA ASP A 194 -5.70 -8.66 -3.57
C ASP A 194 -6.23 -9.42 -4.79
N ILE A 195 -7.55 -9.54 -4.88
CA ILE A 195 -8.19 -10.40 -5.88
C ILE A 195 -8.16 -9.72 -7.26
N LEU A 196 -8.53 -8.44 -7.32
CA LEU A 196 -8.49 -7.67 -8.56
C LEU A 196 -7.06 -7.64 -9.12
N GLY A 197 -6.07 -7.31 -8.28
CA GLY A 197 -4.69 -7.25 -8.72
C GLY A 197 -4.17 -8.61 -9.20
N ALA A 198 -4.41 -9.70 -8.44
CA ALA A 198 -4.02 -11.03 -8.87
C ALA A 198 -4.61 -11.43 -10.22
N ASN A 199 -5.91 -11.18 -10.42
CA ASN A 199 -6.60 -11.48 -11.68
C ASN A 199 -6.02 -10.66 -12.85
N SER A 200 -5.76 -9.36 -12.64
CA SER A 200 -5.16 -8.48 -13.65
C SER A 200 -3.77 -8.93 -14.10
N PHE A 201 -3.04 -9.61 -13.21
CA PHE A 201 -1.71 -10.18 -13.49
C PHE A 201 -1.74 -11.63 -13.98
N GLY A 202 -2.91 -12.25 -14.12
CA GLY A 202 -3.03 -13.65 -14.52
C GLY A 202 -2.55 -14.65 -13.46
N LEU A 203 -2.53 -14.23 -12.19
CA LEU A 203 -2.25 -15.10 -11.04
C LEU A 203 -3.51 -15.84 -10.62
N LYS A 204 -3.36 -16.92 -9.85
CA LYS A 204 -4.50 -17.53 -9.16
C LYS A 204 -4.89 -16.68 -7.96
N SER A 205 -6.13 -16.23 -7.90
CA SER A 205 -6.68 -15.52 -6.75
C SER A 205 -7.40 -16.46 -5.80
N ILE A 206 -7.15 -16.32 -4.50
CA ILE A 206 -7.73 -17.13 -3.43
C ILE A 206 -8.32 -16.19 -2.39
N LEU A 207 -9.63 -16.08 -2.37
CA LEU A 207 -10.34 -15.17 -1.47
C LEU A 207 -10.53 -15.79 -0.09
N MET A 208 -10.03 -15.12 0.95
CA MET A 208 -10.25 -15.44 2.35
C MET A 208 -11.56 -14.83 2.83
N THR A 209 -12.52 -15.67 3.26
CA THR A 209 -13.86 -15.22 3.65
C THR A 209 -14.19 -15.38 5.13
N LYS A 210 -13.40 -16.17 5.85
CA LYS A 210 -13.62 -16.42 7.29
C LYS A 210 -13.06 -15.32 8.20
N HIS A 211 -12.12 -14.54 7.68
CA HIS A 211 -11.42 -13.47 8.39
C HIS A 211 -11.32 -12.25 7.48
N GLY A 212 -10.96 -11.09 8.03
CA GLY A 212 -10.78 -9.87 7.27
C GLY A 212 -12.10 -9.17 6.91
N LEU A 213 -12.09 -8.43 5.80
CA LEU A 213 -13.21 -7.56 5.39
C LEU A 213 -14.52 -8.30 5.11
N LEU A 214 -14.45 -9.55 4.68
CA LEU A 214 -15.63 -10.34 4.31
C LEU A 214 -16.13 -11.26 5.43
N LYS A 215 -15.59 -11.15 6.64
CA LYS A 215 -16.07 -11.90 7.81
C LYS A 215 -17.57 -11.62 8.03
N ASN A 216 -18.36 -12.70 8.13
CA ASN A 216 -19.83 -12.65 8.30
C ASN A 216 -20.61 -12.10 7.08
N THR A 217 -19.99 -11.99 5.90
CA THR A 217 -20.66 -11.52 4.68
C THR A 217 -21.09 -12.72 3.82
N ASN A 218 -22.27 -12.64 3.22
CA ASN A 218 -22.67 -13.60 2.18
C ASN A 218 -21.89 -13.31 0.89
N VAL A 219 -20.77 -13.99 0.73
CA VAL A 219 -19.83 -13.77 -0.39
C VAL A 219 -20.49 -13.95 -1.76
N GLY A 220 -21.44 -14.88 -1.89
CA GLY A 220 -22.18 -15.09 -3.14
C GLY A 220 -22.98 -13.87 -3.59
N SER A 221 -23.45 -13.03 -2.67
CA SER A 221 -24.17 -11.79 -2.99
C SER A 221 -23.21 -10.65 -3.37
N VAL A 222 -21.99 -10.65 -2.85
CA VAL A 222 -20.98 -9.63 -3.14
C VAL A 222 -20.35 -9.87 -4.51
N VAL A 223 -19.94 -11.10 -4.80
CA VAL A 223 -19.31 -11.47 -6.08
C VAL A 223 -20.25 -11.28 -7.27
N ARG A 224 -21.57 -11.45 -7.09
CA ARG A 224 -22.56 -11.20 -8.16
C ARG A 224 -22.78 -9.72 -8.49
N LYS A 225 -22.39 -8.81 -7.59
CA LYS A 225 -22.52 -7.35 -7.80
C LYS A 225 -21.30 -6.73 -8.48
N THR A 226 -20.22 -7.48 -8.61
CA THR A 226 -18.94 -7.04 -9.21
C THR A 226 -18.72 -7.60 -10.62
N ASN A 227 -19.65 -8.40 -11.13
CA ASN A 227 -19.76 -8.82 -12.53
C ASN A 227 -20.88 -7.98 -13.18
#